data_a00bd895e2f2c282b9a2a3fbf5d27192
#
_entry.id   a00bd895e2f2c282b9a2a3fbf5d27192
#
_cell.length_a   1.000
_cell.length_b   1.000
_cell.length_c   1.000
_cell.angle_alpha   90.00
_cell.angle_beta   90.00
_cell.angle_gamma   90.00
#
_symmetry.space_group_name_H-M   'P 1'
#
loop_
_entity.id
_entity.type
_entity.pdbx_description
1 polymer ?
#
loop_
_entity_poly.entity_id
_entity_poly.type
_entity_poly.pdbx_seq_one_letter_code
_entity_poly.pdbx_strand_id
1 'polypeptide(L)'
;MLYYLYEYLTSQGIHIPGLNLLRYISFRAGMSVLLSLWIALVYGKKIINFLRRRQMGELVRDLGLEGQKQKEGTPTMGGLIIVISTLIPVLLFTKLNNVYIVLLVVSVLWMGAIGFIDDYLKKIKKNKDGLSGKFKVIGQVGLGLIVGVTMYFHEGVVIKREVPDLPQATQHSVVEKFSSEEKAIISTVPFVKNNEFDYSKVLFWMDEQDAQKWSWIVFIPVVIFIVTAVSNGANITDGIDGLAAGTSAVILLTLAFFAYVSGNIIFADYLNIMFIPDTGETTIFTIALVGAVIGFFWYNTYPAQVFMGDTGSLMLGGVIAVLAIILRKELLIPVLCGLFLVENLSVVLQVLVFKYRKKKYGLEYAQNNRLFKMSPLHHHYQKCGYHESKIVNRMIIIGVILAVICLITLKIR
;
A
#
# COMPACT_ATOMS: atom_id res chain seq x y z
N MET A 1 -4.26 -19.15 -11.76
CA MET A 1 -5.03 -20.29 -12.33
C MET A 1 -4.86 -20.40 -13.84
N LEU A 2 -5.17 -19.36 -14.63
CA LEU A 2 -5.02 -19.38 -16.10
C LEU A 2 -3.57 -19.60 -16.55
N TYR A 3 -2.60 -19.05 -15.80
CA TYR A 3 -1.18 -19.31 -16.07
C TYR A 3 -0.82 -20.80 -15.94
N TYR A 4 -1.28 -21.48 -14.89
CA TYR A 4 -1.04 -22.92 -14.72
C TYR A 4 -1.78 -23.77 -15.73
N LEU A 5 -2.98 -23.35 -16.16
CA LEU A 5 -3.69 -24.00 -17.27
C LEU A 5 -2.87 -23.90 -18.57
N TYR A 6 -2.28 -22.74 -18.84
CA TYR A 6 -1.39 -22.54 -19.96
C TYR A 6 -0.17 -23.48 -19.87
N GLU A 7 0.51 -23.54 -18.72
CA GLU A 7 1.67 -24.45 -18.53
C GLU A 7 1.27 -25.90 -18.73
N TYR A 8 0.16 -26.33 -18.15
CA TYR A 8 -0.34 -27.70 -18.28
C TYR A 8 -0.66 -28.06 -19.73
N LEU A 9 -1.40 -27.23 -20.46
CA LEU A 9 -1.73 -27.50 -21.86
C LEU A 9 -0.48 -27.52 -22.76
N THR A 10 0.46 -26.62 -22.50
CA THR A 10 1.72 -26.60 -23.24
C THR A 10 2.55 -27.86 -22.96
N SER A 11 2.58 -28.36 -21.73
CA SER A 11 3.26 -29.60 -21.38
C SER A 11 2.64 -30.83 -22.03
N GLN A 12 1.36 -30.80 -22.37
CA GLN A 12 0.65 -31.85 -23.12
C GLN A 12 0.75 -31.68 -24.65
N GLY A 13 1.54 -30.70 -25.13
CA GLY A 13 1.68 -30.42 -26.57
C GLY A 13 0.45 -29.79 -27.22
N ILE A 14 -0.52 -29.31 -26.42
CA ILE A 14 -1.74 -28.69 -26.93
C ILE A 14 -1.49 -27.17 -27.10
N HIS A 15 -1.46 -26.72 -28.36
CA HIS A 15 -1.26 -25.32 -28.71
C HIS A 15 -2.58 -24.65 -29.08
N ILE A 16 -3.12 -23.83 -28.18
CA ILE A 16 -4.32 -23.01 -28.44
C ILE A 16 -3.86 -21.61 -28.89
N PRO A 17 -4.32 -21.12 -30.07
CA PRO A 17 -3.96 -19.78 -30.53
C PRO A 17 -4.32 -18.72 -29.50
N GLY A 18 -3.39 -17.81 -29.20
CA GLY A 18 -3.59 -16.74 -28.22
C GLY A 18 -3.27 -17.11 -26.76
N LEU A 19 -3.27 -18.38 -26.38
CA LEU A 19 -2.97 -18.79 -25.01
C LEU A 19 -1.50 -18.48 -24.61
N ASN A 20 -0.59 -18.47 -25.58
CA ASN A 20 0.82 -18.09 -25.39
C ASN A 20 0.99 -16.66 -24.86
N LEU A 21 0.00 -15.78 -25.00
CA LEU A 21 0.02 -14.43 -24.45
C LEU A 21 0.07 -14.44 -22.93
N LEU A 22 -0.44 -15.48 -22.26
CA LEU A 22 -0.37 -15.64 -20.81
C LEU A 22 1.07 -15.81 -20.27
N ARG A 23 2.04 -16.09 -21.14
CA ARG A 23 3.46 -16.09 -20.77
C ARG A 23 3.96 -14.68 -20.41
N TYR A 24 3.43 -13.65 -21.06
CA TYR A 24 3.93 -12.28 -20.91
C TYR A 24 3.30 -11.59 -19.70
N ILE A 25 4.17 -11.04 -18.84
CA ILE A 25 3.75 -10.28 -17.64
C ILE A 25 2.87 -9.09 -18.04
N SER A 26 3.24 -8.35 -19.09
CA SER A 26 2.50 -7.18 -19.57
C SER A 26 1.07 -7.52 -19.99
N PHE A 27 0.87 -8.65 -20.68
CA PHE A 27 -0.47 -9.12 -21.05
C PHE A 27 -1.30 -9.50 -19.83
N ARG A 28 -0.74 -10.29 -18.91
CA ARG A 28 -1.42 -10.68 -17.66
C ARG A 28 -1.75 -9.47 -16.78
N ALA A 29 -0.85 -8.49 -16.68
CA ALA A 29 -1.09 -7.23 -15.99
C ALA A 29 -2.24 -6.44 -16.63
N GLY A 30 -2.23 -6.28 -17.97
CA GLY A 30 -3.31 -5.62 -18.71
C GLY A 30 -4.66 -6.30 -18.51
N MET A 31 -4.71 -7.64 -18.61
CA MET A 31 -5.95 -8.40 -18.38
C MET A 31 -6.41 -8.32 -16.92
N SER A 32 -5.49 -8.30 -15.96
CA SER A 32 -5.82 -8.22 -14.53
C SER A 32 -6.44 -6.88 -14.16
N VAL A 33 -5.93 -5.74 -14.68
CA VAL A 33 -6.53 -4.43 -14.40
C VAL A 33 -7.90 -4.28 -15.06
N LEU A 34 -8.05 -4.75 -16.31
CA LEU A 34 -9.34 -4.69 -16.99
C LEU A 34 -10.41 -5.51 -16.26
N LEU A 35 -10.07 -6.74 -15.88
CA LEU A 35 -10.98 -7.61 -15.13
C LEU A 35 -11.31 -7.03 -13.75
N SER A 36 -10.31 -6.52 -13.04
CA SER A 36 -10.49 -5.90 -11.73
C SER A 36 -11.40 -4.69 -11.79
N LEU A 37 -11.14 -3.78 -12.74
CA LEU A 37 -11.95 -2.60 -12.98
C LEU A 37 -13.40 -2.99 -13.36
N TRP A 38 -13.54 -3.97 -14.26
CA TRP A 38 -14.86 -4.47 -14.69
C TRP A 38 -15.65 -5.05 -13.50
N ILE A 39 -15.01 -5.89 -12.66
CA ILE A 39 -15.65 -6.45 -11.46
C ILE A 39 -16.07 -5.32 -10.52
N ALA A 40 -15.21 -4.34 -10.26
CA ALA A 40 -15.53 -3.22 -9.38
C ALA A 40 -16.72 -2.40 -9.91
N LEU A 41 -16.74 -2.07 -11.21
CA LEU A 41 -17.81 -1.27 -11.80
C LEU A 41 -19.15 -2.04 -11.91
N VAL A 42 -19.12 -3.31 -12.33
CA VAL A 42 -20.37 -4.08 -12.55
C VAL A 42 -20.94 -4.61 -11.24
N TYR A 43 -20.10 -5.19 -10.38
CA TYR A 43 -20.54 -5.78 -9.11
C TYR A 43 -20.55 -4.78 -7.96
N GLY A 44 -19.82 -3.67 -8.06
CA GLY A 44 -19.78 -2.63 -7.03
C GLY A 44 -21.18 -2.14 -6.68
N LYS A 45 -22.02 -1.82 -7.66
CA LYS A 45 -23.41 -1.41 -7.44
C LYS A 45 -24.26 -2.47 -6.73
N LYS A 46 -24.02 -3.76 -7.02
CA LYS A 46 -24.71 -4.88 -6.35
C LYS A 46 -24.30 -4.97 -4.88
N ILE A 47 -22.99 -4.82 -4.61
CA ILE A 47 -22.44 -4.82 -3.25
C ILE A 47 -22.96 -3.61 -2.47
N ILE A 48 -22.97 -2.42 -3.05
CA ILE A 48 -23.52 -1.20 -2.43
C ILE A 48 -24.99 -1.41 -2.05
N ASN A 49 -25.79 -1.95 -2.96
CA ASN A 49 -27.21 -2.23 -2.70
C ASN A 49 -27.39 -3.28 -1.59
N PHE A 50 -26.54 -4.31 -1.56
CA PHE A 50 -26.53 -5.31 -0.48
C PHE A 50 -26.21 -4.67 0.87
N LEU A 51 -25.16 -3.84 0.95
CA LEU A 51 -24.77 -3.13 2.16
C LEU A 51 -25.89 -2.18 2.63
N ARG A 52 -26.54 -1.47 1.71
CA ARG A 52 -27.67 -0.58 2.01
C ARG A 52 -28.86 -1.35 2.59
N ARG A 53 -29.22 -2.51 2.02
CA ARG A 53 -30.30 -3.38 2.52
C ARG A 53 -30.02 -3.92 3.93
N ARG A 54 -28.75 -4.12 4.29
CA ARG A 54 -28.31 -4.54 5.62
C ARG A 54 -28.21 -3.38 6.62
N GLN A 55 -28.68 -2.19 6.25
CA GLN A 55 -28.64 -0.98 7.09
C GLN A 55 -27.22 -0.63 7.55
N MET A 56 -26.20 -0.89 6.71
CA MET A 56 -24.81 -0.56 6.98
C MET A 56 -24.50 0.94 6.76
N GLY A 57 -25.52 1.82 6.82
CA GLY A 57 -25.38 3.26 6.71
C GLY A 57 -24.61 3.88 7.86
N GLU A 58 -23.74 4.83 7.58
CA GLU A 58 -22.96 5.51 8.62
C GLU A 58 -23.81 6.47 9.42
N LEU A 59 -23.65 6.45 10.75
CA LEU A 59 -24.13 7.49 11.64
C LEU A 59 -23.09 8.62 11.58
N VAL A 60 -23.39 9.64 10.78
CA VAL A 60 -22.48 10.78 10.63
C VAL A 60 -22.40 11.52 11.96
N ARG A 61 -21.18 11.67 12.50
CA ARG A 61 -20.95 12.52 13.67
C ARG A 61 -21.15 13.97 13.26
N ASP A 62 -21.96 14.70 13.99
CA ASP A 62 -22.08 16.16 13.77
C ASP A 62 -20.77 16.85 14.17
N LEU A 63 -19.96 17.16 13.17
CA LEU A 63 -18.71 17.90 13.34
C LEU A 63 -18.88 19.39 13.01
N GLY A 64 -20.11 19.81 12.69
CA GLY A 64 -20.42 21.17 12.25
C GLY A 64 -19.73 21.55 10.93
N LEU A 65 -19.62 20.57 10.00
CA LEU A 65 -19.07 20.76 8.65
C LEU A 65 -20.22 20.80 7.63
N GLU A 66 -20.08 21.60 6.59
CA GLU A 66 -21.06 21.66 5.50
C GLU A 66 -21.12 20.31 4.76
N GLY A 67 -22.31 19.91 4.31
CA GLY A 67 -22.54 18.68 3.56
C GLY A 67 -22.64 17.39 4.39
N GLN A 68 -22.43 17.41 5.70
CA GLN A 68 -22.48 16.20 6.54
C GLN A 68 -23.85 15.50 6.53
N LYS A 69 -24.94 16.29 6.56
CA LYS A 69 -26.30 15.74 6.54
C LYS A 69 -26.60 14.97 5.25
N GLN A 70 -25.96 15.32 4.13
CA GLN A 70 -26.15 14.63 2.85
C GLN A 70 -25.48 13.24 2.84
N LYS A 71 -24.52 12.99 3.74
CA LYS A 71 -23.79 11.74 3.87
C LYS A 71 -24.48 10.72 4.76
N GLU A 72 -25.53 11.13 5.48
CA GLU A 72 -26.29 10.26 6.36
C GLU A 72 -26.96 9.13 5.56
N GLY A 73 -26.82 7.89 6.00
CA GLY A 73 -27.36 6.72 5.32
C GLY A 73 -26.48 6.16 4.19
N THR A 74 -25.35 6.81 3.83
CA THR A 74 -24.37 6.24 2.89
C THR A 74 -23.75 4.97 3.49
N PRO A 75 -23.81 3.80 2.79
CA PRO A 75 -23.25 2.57 3.31
C PRO A 75 -21.74 2.65 3.47
N THR A 76 -21.20 2.05 4.52
CA THR A 76 -19.76 1.82 4.74
C THR A 76 -19.37 0.38 4.35
N MET A 77 -18.13 -0.02 4.57
CA MET A 77 -17.56 -1.32 4.19
C MET A 77 -17.36 -1.49 2.68
N GLY A 78 -17.24 -0.39 1.95
CA GLY A 78 -16.94 -0.42 0.50
C GLY A 78 -15.60 -1.06 0.16
N GLY A 79 -14.70 -1.19 1.12
CA GLY A 79 -13.46 -1.96 1.00
C GLY A 79 -13.66 -3.40 0.49
N LEU A 80 -14.83 -4.00 0.73
CA LEU A 80 -15.17 -5.31 0.16
C LEU A 80 -15.16 -5.32 -1.37
N ILE A 81 -15.52 -4.21 -2.02
CA ILE A 81 -15.45 -4.07 -3.48
C ILE A 81 -13.98 -4.20 -3.91
N ILE A 82 -13.07 -3.49 -3.22
CA ILE A 82 -11.63 -3.52 -3.52
C ILE A 82 -11.06 -4.93 -3.32
N VAL A 83 -11.36 -5.57 -2.18
CA VAL A 83 -10.88 -6.92 -1.86
C VAL A 83 -11.30 -7.94 -2.93
N ILE A 84 -12.58 -8.00 -3.26
CA ILE A 84 -13.10 -8.98 -4.24
C ILE A 84 -12.54 -8.70 -5.63
N SER A 85 -12.53 -7.43 -6.05
CA SER A 85 -12.05 -7.04 -7.37
C SER A 85 -10.54 -7.21 -7.54
N THR A 86 -9.77 -7.24 -6.44
CA THR A 86 -8.34 -7.55 -6.46
C THR A 86 -8.09 -9.04 -6.48
N LEU A 87 -8.71 -9.79 -5.55
CA LEU A 87 -8.37 -11.21 -5.36
C LEU A 87 -8.74 -12.07 -6.56
N ILE A 88 -9.87 -11.81 -7.22
CA ILE A 88 -10.31 -12.64 -8.36
C ILE A 88 -9.28 -12.56 -9.52
N PRO A 89 -8.87 -11.39 -10.03
CA PRO A 89 -7.85 -11.32 -11.07
C PRO A 89 -6.48 -11.86 -10.62
N VAL A 90 -6.10 -11.61 -9.36
CA VAL A 90 -4.84 -12.14 -8.80
C VAL A 90 -4.82 -13.65 -8.85
N LEU A 91 -5.87 -14.33 -8.37
CA LEU A 91 -5.98 -15.79 -8.42
C LEU A 91 -5.97 -16.35 -9.84
N LEU A 92 -6.49 -15.61 -10.81
CA LEU A 92 -6.53 -16.03 -12.21
C LEU A 92 -5.19 -15.85 -12.93
N PHE A 93 -4.51 -14.71 -12.75
CA PHE A 93 -3.41 -14.28 -13.61
C PHE A 93 -2.03 -14.37 -12.98
N THR A 94 -1.89 -14.48 -11.65
CA THR A 94 -0.57 -14.59 -11.00
C THR A 94 -0.11 -16.04 -10.80
N LYS A 95 1.19 -16.20 -10.57
CA LYS A 95 1.80 -17.43 -10.08
C LYS A 95 1.63 -17.50 -8.56
N LEU A 96 0.73 -18.37 -8.09
CA LEU A 96 0.36 -18.46 -6.68
C LEU A 96 1.43 -19.09 -5.78
N ASN A 97 2.42 -19.79 -6.37
CA ASN A 97 3.58 -20.34 -5.66
C ASN A 97 4.69 -19.30 -5.41
N ASN A 98 4.54 -18.07 -5.91
CA ASN A 98 5.47 -16.99 -5.67
C ASN A 98 5.27 -16.44 -4.25
N VAL A 99 6.37 -16.38 -3.46
CA VAL A 99 6.35 -15.94 -2.05
C VAL A 99 5.78 -14.53 -1.88
N TYR A 100 6.09 -13.63 -2.81
CA TYR A 100 5.61 -12.25 -2.77
C TYR A 100 4.09 -12.17 -2.99
N ILE A 101 3.56 -13.00 -3.90
CA ILE A 101 2.11 -13.08 -4.14
C ILE A 101 1.40 -13.65 -2.92
N VAL A 102 1.95 -14.69 -2.29
CA VAL A 102 1.39 -15.24 -1.04
C VAL A 102 1.35 -14.17 0.06
N LEU A 103 2.45 -13.45 0.27
CA LEU A 103 2.50 -12.35 1.25
C LEU A 103 1.46 -11.26 0.98
N LEU A 104 1.29 -10.87 -0.29
CA LEU A 104 0.33 -9.84 -0.66
C LEU A 104 -1.12 -10.30 -0.49
N VAL A 105 -1.45 -11.53 -0.87
CA VAL A 105 -2.78 -12.13 -0.65
C VAL A 105 -3.07 -12.24 0.85
N VAL A 106 -2.11 -12.72 1.65
CA VAL A 106 -2.21 -12.74 3.11
C VAL A 106 -2.45 -11.34 3.66
N SER A 107 -1.74 -10.33 3.17
CA SER A 107 -1.90 -8.94 3.61
C SER A 107 -3.30 -8.39 3.33
N VAL A 108 -3.86 -8.65 2.14
CA VAL A 108 -5.24 -8.27 1.77
C VAL A 108 -6.24 -8.92 2.72
N LEU A 109 -6.13 -10.24 2.91
CA LEU A 109 -7.07 -11.00 3.74
C LEU A 109 -6.94 -10.64 5.22
N TRP A 110 -5.72 -10.53 5.74
CA TRP A 110 -5.45 -10.23 7.14
C TRP A 110 -5.94 -8.84 7.54
N MET A 111 -5.48 -7.81 6.83
CA MET A 111 -5.88 -6.44 7.14
C MET A 111 -7.33 -6.15 6.76
N GLY A 112 -7.80 -6.75 5.66
CA GLY A 112 -9.21 -6.69 5.28
C GLY A 112 -10.12 -7.31 6.33
N ALA A 113 -9.75 -8.45 6.92
CA ALA A 113 -10.51 -9.09 7.99
C ALA A 113 -10.55 -8.24 9.27
N ILE A 114 -9.42 -7.64 9.66
CA ILE A 114 -9.36 -6.75 10.84
C ILE A 114 -10.27 -5.53 10.63
N GLY A 115 -10.18 -4.88 9.48
CA GLY A 115 -11.05 -3.75 9.14
C GLY A 115 -12.52 -4.16 9.05
N PHE A 116 -12.81 -5.32 8.45
CA PHE A 116 -14.16 -5.87 8.38
C PHE A 116 -14.77 -6.11 9.77
N ILE A 117 -14.01 -6.71 10.68
CA ILE A 117 -14.45 -6.93 12.07
C ILE A 117 -14.74 -5.59 12.76
N ASP A 118 -13.89 -4.59 12.57
CA ASP A 118 -14.09 -3.26 13.13
C ASP A 118 -15.39 -2.62 12.63
N ASP A 119 -15.57 -2.55 11.31
CA ASP A 119 -16.75 -2.01 10.68
C ASP A 119 -18.02 -2.79 11.09
N TYR A 120 -17.94 -4.11 11.18
CA TYR A 120 -19.04 -4.97 11.61
C TYR A 120 -19.44 -4.70 13.06
N LEU A 121 -18.48 -4.58 13.98
CA LEU A 121 -18.73 -4.27 15.39
C LEU A 121 -19.38 -2.89 15.55
N LYS A 122 -18.89 -1.90 14.85
CA LYS A 122 -19.47 -0.54 14.84
C LYS A 122 -20.95 -0.53 14.43
N LYS A 123 -21.32 -1.35 13.44
CA LYS A 123 -22.65 -1.32 12.84
C LYS A 123 -23.64 -2.26 13.51
N ILE A 124 -23.31 -3.52 13.69
CA ILE A 124 -24.26 -4.54 14.22
C ILE A 124 -24.39 -4.47 15.74
N LYS A 125 -23.29 -4.29 16.44
CA LYS A 125 -23.34 -4.17 17.91
C LYS A 125 -23.66 -2.74 18.37
N LYS A 126 -23.86 -1.77 17.42
CA LYS A 126 -24.07 -0.34 17.73
C LYS A 126 -23.03 0.20 18.71
N ASN A 127 -21.86 -0.44 18.72
CA ASN A 127 -20.73 0.01 19.53
C ASN A 127 -20.00 1.12 18.78
N LYS A 128 -20.23 2.38 19.15
CA LYS A 128 -19.65 3.55 18.48
C LYS A 128 -18.12 3.53 18.40
N ASP A 129 -17.45 2.77 19.27
CA ASP A 129 -15.98 2.71 19.35
C ASP A 129 -15.37 1.62 18.47
N GLY A 130 -16.19 0.64 17.99
CA GLY A 130 -15.72 -0.48 17.18
C GLY A 130 -14.72 -1.38 17.90
N LEU A 131 -13.74 -1.87 17.16
CA LEU A 131 -12.60 -2.62 17.72
C LEU A 131 -11.66 -1.65 18.44
N SER A 132 -11.24 -1.95 19.67
CA SER A 132 -10.34 -1.06 20.38
C SER A 132 -9.03 -0.88 19.63
N GLY A 133 -8.44 0.33 19.68
CA GLY A 133 -7.20 0.66 18.95
C GLY A 133 -6.06 -0.32 19.23
N LYS A 134 -6.01 -0.92 20.45
CA LYS A 134 -5.00 -1.92 20.80
C LYS A 134 -5.08 -3.18 19.92
N PHE A 135 -6.29 -3.68 19.64
CA PHE A 135 -6.47 -4.86 18.78
C PHE A 135 -6.11 -4.57 17.32
N LYS A 136 -6.40 -3.36 16.82
CA LYS A 136 -5.95 -2.94 15.49
C LYS A 136 -4.42 -2.94 15.40
N VAL A 137 -3.75 -2.37 16.39
CA VAL A 137 -2.28 -2.35 16.47
C VAL A 137 -1.71 -3.77 16.56
N ILE A 138 -2.30 -4.64 17.38
CA ILE A 138 -1.86 -6.05 17.46
C ILE A 138 -1.97 -6.74 16.10
N GLY A 139 -3.05 -6.49 15.35
CA GLY A 139 -3.21 -7.03 14.01
C GLY A 139 -2.18 -6.49 13.01
N GLN A 140 -1.85 -5.20 13.09
CA GLN A 140 -0.81 -4.57 12.27
C GLN A 140 0.59 -5.11 12.61
N VAL A 141 0.90 -5.25 13.89
CA VAL A 141 2.14 -5.89 14.37
C VAL A 141 2.22 -7.34 13.90
N GLY A 142 1.10 -8.08 13.96
CA GLY A 142 1.02 -9.47 13.48
C GLY A 142 1.37 -9.57 11.98
N LEU A 143 0.79 -8.70 11.13
CA LEU A 143 1.15 -8.65 9.70
C LEU A 143 2.62 -8.27 9.52
N GLY A 144 3.10 -7.23 10.22
CA GLY A 144 4.50 -6.81 10.13
C GLY A 144 5.48 -7.92 10.53
N LEU A 145 5.12 -8.74 11.51
CA LEU A 145 5.90 -9.91 11.93
C LEU A 145 5.92 -10.99 10.83
N ILE A 146 4.75 -11.35 10.28
CA ILE A 146 4.65 -12.32 9.18
C ILE A 146 5.53 -11.87 8.00
N VAL A 147 5.40 -10.61 7.59
CA VAL A 147 6.16 -10.06 6.46
C VAL A 147 7.65 -10.00 6.78
N GLY A 148 8.05 -9.46 7.94
CA GLY A 148 9.45 -9.31 8.32
C GLY A 148 10.17 -10.66 8.44
N VAL A 149 9.53 -11.65 9.07
CA VAL A 149 10.07 -13.02 9.18
C VAL A 149 10.18 -13.67 7.80
N THR A 150 9.16 -13.58 6.96
CA THR A 150 9.20 -14.18 5.62
C THR A 150 10.26 -13.51 4.75
N MET A 151 10.34 -12.17 4.74
CA MET A 151 11.34 -11.43 3.95
C MET A 151 12.77 -11.72 4.38
N TYR A 152 12.99 -12.04 5.65
CA TYR A 152 14.31 -12.35 6.17
C TYR A 152 14.68 -13.83 6.01
N PHE A 153 13.81 -14.77 6.38
CA PHE A 153 14.16 -16.19 6.51
C PHE A 153 13.84 -17.02 5.26
N HIS A 154 12.90 -16.60 4.41
CA HIS A 154 12.50 -17.40 3.25
C HIS A 154 13.59 -17.42 2.17
N GLU A 155 13.99 -18.60 1.69
CA GLU A 155 15.09 -18.79 0.73
C GLU A 155 14.83 -18.14 -0.64
N GLY A 156 13.57 -18.10 -1.09
CA GLY A 156 13.17 -17.46 -2.34
C GLY A 156 13.18 -15.93 -2.34
N VAL A 157 13.54 -15.29 -1.22
CA VAL A 157 13.67 -13.83 -1.14
C VAL A 157 15.13 -13.46 -1.37
N VAL A 158 15.48 -13.21 -2.61
CA VAL A 158 16.84 -12.90 -3.07
C VAL A 158 16.88 -11.63 -3.90
N ILE A 159 18.06 -11.04 -4.01
CA ILE A 159 18.35 -9.91 -4.88
C ILE A 159 19.57 -10.19 -5.73
N LYS A 160 19.72 -9.44 -6.83
CA LYS A 160 20.96 -9.42 -7.63
C LYS A 160 21.41 -7.97 -7.77
N ARG A 161 22.68 -7.72 -7.54
CA ARG A 161 23.30 -6.39 -7.68
C ARG A 161 24.20 -6.31 -8.89
N GLU A 162 24.34 -5.13 -9.45
CA GLU A 162 25.34 -4.88 -10.49
C GLU A 162 26.76 -5.04 -9.90
N VAL A 163 27.63 -5.77 -10.60
CA VAL A 163 29.04 -5.95 -10.22
C VAL A 163 29.86 -4.83 -10.87
N PRO A 164 30.45 -3.90 -10.10
CA PRO A 164 31.05 -2.68 -10.64
C PRO A 164 32.30 -2.88 -11.54
N ASP A 165 33.01 -3.99 -11.41
CA ASP A 165 34.36 -4.16 -11.95
C ASP A 165 34.48 -5.24 -13.06
N LEU A 166 33.41 -5.53 -13.79
CA LEU A 166 33.52 -6.43 -14.95
C LEU A 166 34.19 -5.70 -16.13
N PRO A 167 35.33 -6.22 -16.65
CA PRO A 167 35.98 -5.63 -17.81
C PRO A 167 35.02 -5.48 -18.99
N GLN A 168 34.99 -4.32 -19.63
CA GLN A 168 34.12 -4.04 -20.79
C GLN A 168 34.25 -5.05 -21.93
N ALA A 169 35.36 -5.77 -22.01
CA ALA A 169 35.64 -6.78 -23.02
C ALA A 169 34.84 -8.10 -22.83
N THR A 170 34.24 -8.34 -21.67
CA THR A 170 33.48 -9.57 -21.34
C THR A 170 31.96 -9.35 -21.33
N GLN A 171 31.46 -8.16 -21.64
CA GLN A 171 30.03 -7.84 -21.59
C GLN A 171 29.28 -8.37 -22.81
N HIS A 172 29.14 -9.71 -22.92
CA HIS A 172 28.34 -10.32 -24.00
C HIS A 172 26.84 -10.36 -23.69
N SER A 173 26.42 -10.20 -22.41
CA SER A 173 25.00 -10.11 -22.05
C SER A 173 24.77 -9.26 -20.79
N VAL A 174 23.60 -8.58 -20.72
CA VAL A 174 23.19 -7.81 -19.54
C VAL A 174 23.12 -8.67 -18.29
N VAL A 175 22.86 -9.96 -18.45
CA VAL A 175 22.76 -10.94 -17.33
C VAL A 175 24.10 -11.12 -16.62
N GLU A 176 25.24 -11.05 -17.33
CA GLU A 176 26.57 -11.21 -16.77
C GLU A 176 27.01 -10.05 -15.88
N LYS A 177 26.35 -8.89 -16.00
CA LYS A 177 26.62 -7.72 -15.15
C LYS A 177 26.08 -7.86 -13.73
N PHE A 178 25.14 -8.78 -13.50
CA PHE A 178 24.54 -8.95 -12.20
C PHE A 178 25.20 -10.10 -11.43
N SER A 179 25.34 -9.92 -10.11
CA SER A 179 25.82 -10.95 -9.20
C SER A 179 24.97 -12.23 -9.25
N SER A 180 25.48 -13.31 -8.72
CA SER A 180 24.65 -14.46 -8.33
C SER A 180 23.55 -13.99 -7.35
N GLU A 181 22.51 -14.80 -7.22
CA GLU A 181 21.46 -14.55 -6.22
C GLU A 181 22.05 -14.50 -4.82
N GLU A 182 21.80 -13.40 -4.13
CA GLU A 182 22.26 -13.22 -2.76
C GLU A 182 21.10 -12.89 -1.83
N LYS A 183 21.21 -13.38 -0.61
CA LYS A 183 20.25 -13.08 0.45
C LYS A 183 20.79 -11.91 1.28
N ALA A 184 20.45 -10.69 0.88
CA ALA A 184 20.85 -9.49 1.59
C ALA A 184 19.64 -8.66 2.02
N ILE A 185 19.72 -8.08 3.21
CA ILE A 185 18.68 -7.20 3.75
C ILE A 185 19.12 -5.76 3.52
N ILE A 186 18.88 -5.31 2.30
CA ILE A 186 19.30 -4.02 1.80
C ILE A 186 18.07 -3.29 1.26
N SER A 187 17.97 -2.00 1.53
CA SER A 187 16.92 -1.12 1.03
C SER A 187 17.49 -0.01 0.19
N THR A 188 16.72 0.45 -0.77
CA THR A 188 17.12 1.60 -1.61
C THR A 188 16.93 2.90 -0.83
N VAL A 189 17.98 3.71 -0.78
CA VAL A 189 17.97 5.07 -0.20
C VAL A 189 18.56 6.03 -1.21
N PRO A 190 17.82 7.03 -1.68
CA PRO A 190 18.38 8.06 -2.57
C PRO A 190 19.43 8.90 -1.82
N PHE A 191 20.39 9.46 -2.57
CA PHE A 191 21.43 10.35 -2.08
C PHE A 191 22.51 9.71 -1.17
N VAL A 192 22.50 8.39 -0.99
CA VAL A 192 23.56 7.65 -0.28
C VAL A 192 24.43 6.93 -1.29
N LYS A 193 25.71 6.75 -0.97
CA LYS A 193 26.64 5.99 -1.83
C LYS A 193 26.08 4.62 -2.18
N ASN A 194 26.06 4.29 -3.47
CA ASN A 194 25.46 3.09 -4.06
C ASN A 194 23.90 3.01 -3.95
N ASN A 195 23.23 4.05 -3.45
CA ASN A 195 21.77 4.06 -3.21
C ASN A 195 21.28 2.91 -2.31
N GLU A 196 22.11 2.36 -1.47
CA GLU A 196 21.82 1.19 -0.64
C GLU A 196 22.02 1.48 0.85
N PHE A 197 21.06 1.05 1.63
CA PHE A 197 21.11 0.99 3.08
C PHE A 197 21.06 -0.47 3.53
N ASP A 198 22.17 -0.94 4.11
CA ASP A 198 22.30 -2.28 4.67
C ASP A 198 21.97 -2.25 6.16
N TYR A 199 20.94 -3.00 6.56
CA TYR A 199 20.50 -3.05 7.97
C TYR A 199 21.55 -3.67 8.90
N SER A 200 22.48 -4.50 8.39
CA SER A 200 23.57 -5.05 9.18
C SER A 200 24.52 -3.98 9.71
N LYS A 201 24.69 -2.87 8.96
CA LYS A 201 25.57 -1.76 9.36
C LYS A 201 25.08 -0.98 10.59
N VAL A 202 23.83 -1.15 10.98
CA VAL A 202 23.31 -0.59 12.23
C VAL A 202 23.92 -1.29 13.44
N LEU A 203 24.34 -2.55 13.27
CA LEU A 203 24.98 -3.36 14.31
C LEU A 203 26.52 -3.20 14.30
N PHE A 204 26.99 -1.94 14.25
CA PHE A 204 28.41 -1.56 14.09
C PHE A 204 29.32 -2.05 15.21
N TRP A 205 28.78 -2.59 16.28
CA TRP A 205 29.55 -3.18 17.41
C TRP A 205 29.77 -4.68 17.26
N MET A 206 29.24 -5.32 16.21
CA MET A 206 29.42 -6.74 15.88
C MET A 206 30.36 -6.91 14.70
N ASP A 207 31.00 -8.09 14.61
CA ASP A 207 31.74 -8.46 13.42
C ASP A 207 30.77 -8.59 12.21
N GLU A 208 31.27 -8.38 10.99
CA GLU A 208 30.45 -8.29 9.78
C GLU A 208 29.59 -9.53 9.56
N GLN A 209 30.12 -10.74 9.81
CA GLN A 209 29.39 -12.00 9.68
C GLN A 209 28.25 -12.10 10.71
N ASP A 210 28.52 -11.75 11.95
CA ASP A 210 27.51 -11.75 13.01
C ASP A 210 26.49 -10.64 12.80
N ALA A 211 26.90 -9.45 12.37
CA ALA A 211 25.99 -8.35 12.05
C ALA A 211 24.99 -8.73 10.94
N GLN A 212 25.45 -9.43 9.90
CA GLN A 212 24.54 -9.95 8.85
C GLN A 212 23.56 -10.97 9.41
N LYS A 213 24.03 -11.92 10.23
CA LYS A 213 23.19 -12.97 10.84
C LYS A 213 22.13 -12.40 11.80
N TRP A 214 22.45 -11.31 12.52
CA TRP A 214 21.56 -10.71 13.50
C TRP A 214 20.81 -9.48 12.97
N SER A 215 20.95 -9.12 11.72
CA SER A 215 20.28 -7.94 11.10
C SER A 215 18.75 -8.00 11.17
N TRP A 216 18.15 -9.17 11.36
CA TRP A 216 16.69 -9.32 11.56
C TRP A 216 16.18 -8.58 12.80
N ILE A 217 17.04 -8.40 13.84
CA ILE A 217 16.68 -7.65 15.06
C ILE A 217 16.37 -6.18 14.74
N VAL A 218 16.99 -5.62 13.71
CA VAL A 218 16.74 -4.26 13.24
C VAL A 218 15.64 -4.26 12.18
N PHE A 219 15.71 -5.17 11.22
CA PHE A 219 14.81 -5.20 10.07
C PHE A 219 13.36 -5.47 10.47
N ILE A 220 13.08 -6.51 11.27
CA ILE A 220 11.71 -6.88 11.63
C ILE A 220 10.98 -5.76 12.39
N PRO A 221 11.54 -5.10 13.42
CA PRO A 221 10.92 -3.93 14.04
C PRO A 221 10.66 -2.78 13.08
N VAL A 222 11.55 -2.51 12.13
CA VAL A 222 11.34 -1.49 11.08
C VAL A 222 10.16 -1.87 10.19
N VAL A 223 10.06 -3.12 9.76
CA VAL A 223 8.90 -3.62 8.98
C VAL A 223 7.60 -3.45 9.76
N ILE A 224 7.56 -3.84 11.02
CA ILE A 224 6.39 -3.68 11.90
C ILE A 224 6.00 -2.20 12.01
N PHE A 225 6.97 -1.33 12.23
CA PHE A 225 6.74 0.11 12.31
C PHE A 225 6.13 0.66 11.02
N ILE A 226 6.67 0.28 9.85
CA ILE A 226 6.21 0.75 8.54
C ILE A 226 4.77 0.26 8.27
N VAL A 227 4.50 -1.03 8.48
CA VAL A 227 3.15 -1.60 8.29
C VAL A 227 2.14 -0.86 9.18
N THR A 228 2.49 -0.64 10.45
CA THR A 228 1.64 0.06 11.40
C THR A 228 1.42 1.53 11.01
N ALA A 229 2.50 2.24 10.64
CA ALA A 229 2.44 3.66 10.32
C ALA A 229 1.62 3.91 9.03
N VAL A 230 1.88 3.15 7.96
CA VAL A 230 1.19 3.34 6.67
C VAL A 230 -0.27 2.91 6.76
N SER A 231 -0.57 1.80 7.45
CA SER A 231 -1.93 1.33 7.64
C SER A 231 -2.79 2.35 8.44
N ASN A 232 -2.25 2.89 9.52
CA ASN A 232 -2.95 3.96 10.26
C ASN A 232 -3.02 5.26 9.45
N GLY A 233 -2.00 5.59 8.66
CA GLY A 233 -1.99 6.77 7.79
C GLY A 233 -3.08 6.71 6.73
N ALA A 234 -3.23 5.58 6.06
CA ALA A 234 -4.31 5.37 5.11
C ALA A 234 -5.69 5.46 5.77
N ASN A 235 -5.84 4.88 6.98
CA ASN A 235 -7.10 4.91 7.73
C ASN A 235 -7.49 6.33 8.17
N ILE A 236 -6.53 7.13 8.66
CA ILE A 236 -6.77 8.53 9.02
C ILE A 236 -7.09 9.38 7.77
N THR A 237 -6.52 9.06 6.62
CA THR A 237 -6.75 9.77 5.36
C THR A 237 -8.15 9.48 4.79
N ASP A 238 -8.81 8.39 5.21
CA ASP A 238 -10.18 8.04 4.79
C ASP A 238 -11.26 8.86 5.53
N GLY A 239 -11.09 10.16 5.62
CA GLY A 239 -12.00 11.07 6.32
C GLY A 239 -12.93 11.86 5.42
N ILE A 240 -12.66 11.96 4.12
CA ILE A 240 -13.47 12.66 3.11
C ILE A 240 -13.56 11.88 1.82
N ASP A 241 -14.65 12.11 1.07
CA ASP A 241 -15.03 11.33 -0.12
C ASP A 241 -13.91 11.33 -1.17
N GLY A 242 -13.38 10.15 -1.47
CA GLY A 242 -12.39 9.94 -2.52
C GLY A 242 -10.93 10.21 -2.14
N LEU A 243 -10.64 10.77 -0.96
CA LEU A 243 -9.27 11.14 -0.61
C LEU A 243 -8.35 9.92 -0.49
N ALA A 244 -8.71 8.95 0.34
CA ALA A 244 -7.90 7.74 0.54
C ALA A 244 -7.80 6.90 -0.75
N ALA A 245 -8.89 6.74 -1.50
CA ALA A 245 -8.90 5.99 -2.75
C ALA A 245 -8.03 6.66 -3.82
N GLY A 246 -8.20 7.97 -4.04
CA GLY A 246 -7.45 8.71 -5.07
C GLY A 246 -5.95 8.77 -4.78
N THR A 247 -5.56 9.05 -3.54
CA THR A 247 -4.14 9.08 -3.14
C THR A 247 -3.51 7.69 -3.18
N SER A 248 -4.23 6.65 -2.72
CA SER A 248 -3.76 5.26 -2.82
C SER A 248 -3.56 4.81 -4.26
N ALA A 249 -4.43 5.22 -5.21
CA ALA A 249 -4.27 4.89 -6.62
C ALA A 249 -2.94 5.42 -7.19
N VAL A 250 -2.57 6.66 -6.85
CA VAL A 250 -1.29 7.27 -7.26
C VAL A 250 -0.10 6.52 -6.66
N ILE A 251 -0.15 6.20 -5.36
CA ILE A 251 0.90 5.45 -4.67
C ILE A 251 1.07 4.06 -5.30
N LEU A 252 -0.04 3.34 -5.54
CA LEU A 252 -0.03 2.00 -6.11
C LEU A 252 0.48 1.99 -7.57
N LEU A 253 0.14 2.99 -8.39
CA LEU A 253 0.69 3.13 -9.74
C LEU A 253 2.22 3.29 -9.70
N THR A 254 2.73 4.07 -8.76
CA THR A 254 4.18 4.25 -8.57
C THR A 254 4.85 2.94 -8.13
N LEU A 255 4.24 2.22 -7.18
CA LEU A 255 4.75 0.92 -6.74
C LEU A 255 4.66 -0.15 -7.85
N ALA A 256 3.62 -0.11 -8.71
CA ALA A 256 3.52 -0.99 -9.86
C ALA A 256 4.65 -0.73 -10.87
N PHE A 257 4.99 0.54 -11.10
CA PHE A 257 6.15 0.89 -11.91
C PHE A 257 7.46 0.35 -11.28
N PHE A 258 7.67 0.55 -9.98
CA PHE A 258 8.84 0.01 -9.29
C PHE A 258 8.90 -1.53 -9.37
N ALA A 259 7.76 -2.21 -9.21
CA ALA A 259 7.69 -3.66 -9.34
C ALA A 259 8.10 -4.13 -10.74
N TYR A 260 7.63 -3.43 -11.77
CA TYR A 260 7.93 -3.75 -13.16
C TYR A 260 9.42 -3.57 -13.49
N VAL A 261 9.99 -2.43 -13.10
CA VAL A 261 11.41 -2.14 -13.41
C VAL A 261 12.37 -2.97 -12.56
N SER A 262 12.08 -3.24 -11.29
CA SER A 262 12.91 -4.10 -10.43
C SER A 262 12.81 -5.58 -10.79
N GLY A 263 11.71 -6.00 -11.42
CA GLY A 263 11.49 -7.37 -11.90
C GLY A 263 11.97 -7.63 -13.33
N ASN A 264 12.59 -6.65 -13.97
CA ASN A 264 13.12 -6.77 -15.34
C ASN A 264 14.59 -6.37 -15.37
N ILE A 265 15.47 -7.32 -15.72
CA ILE A 265 16.91 -7.15 -15.67
C ILE A 265 17.41 -6.02 -16.58
N ILE A 266 16.77 -5.80 -17.74
CA ILE A 266 17.15 -4.75 -18.71
C ILE A 266 16.83 -3.36 -18.09
N PHE A 267 15.68 -3.19 -17.48
CA PHE A 267 15.32 -1.93 -16.83
C PHE A 267 16.09 -1.72 -15.54
N ALA A 268 16.39 -2.79 -14.79
CA ALA A 268 17.23 -2.72 -13.61
C ALA A 268 18.65 -2.22 -13.94
N ASP A 269 19.27 -2.75 -15.02
CA ASP A 269 20.55 -2.28 -15.55
C ASP A 269 20.47 -0.81 -16.00
N TYR A 270 19.48 -0.46 -16.82
CA TYR A 270 19.33 0.92 -17.32
C TYR A 270 19.16 1.95 -16.20
N LEU A 271 18.38 1.61 -15.16
CA LEU A 271 18.11 2.50 -14.04
C LEU A 271 19.17 2.38 -12.92
N ASN A 272 20.07 1.41 -13.03
CA ASN A 272 21.07 1.08 -12.01
C ASN A 272 20.44 0.84 -10.62
N ILE A 273 19.44 -0.03 -10.59
CA ILE A 273 18.76 -0.48 -9.38
C ILE A 273 18.97 -1.99 -9.21
N MET A 274 18.82 -2.47 -7.98
CA MET A 274 18.89 -3.91 -7.74
C MET A 274 17.78 -4.64 -8.50
N PHE A 275 18.13 -5.74 -9.14
CA PHE A 275 17.18 -6.66 -9.74
C PHE A 275 16.64 -7.60 -8.67
N ILE A 276 15.32 -7.68 -8.57
CA ILE A 276 14.64 -8.54 -7.61
C ILE A 276 13.91 -9.63 -8.41
N PRO A 277 14.43 -10.86 -8.44
CA PRO A 277 13.78 -11.97 -9.11
C PRO A 277 12.31 -12.12 -8.68
N ASP A 278 11.47 -12.59 -9.58
CA ASP A 278 10.05 -12.89 -9.34
C ASP A 278 9.11 -11.71 -8.99
N THR A 279 9.62 -10.48 -8.85
CA THR A 279 8.75 -9.29 -8.63
C THR A 279 7.92 -8.90 -9.85
N GLY A 280 8.16 -9.49 -11.01
CA GLY A 280 7.27 -9.36 -12.16
C GLY A 280 5.83 -9.81 -11.86
N GLU A 281 5.63 -10.81 -11.03
CA GLU A 281 4.30 -11.25 -10.57
C GLU A 281 3.66 -10.19 -9.64
N THR A 282 4.47 -9.52 -8.82
CA THR A 282 4.04 -8.41 -7.97
C THR A 282 3.47 -7.26 -8.79
N THR A 283 3.98 -7.02 -10.01
CA THR A 283 3.41 -6.04 -10.96
C THR A 283 1.96 -6.38 -11.30
N ILE A 284 1.68 -7.66 -11.62
CA ILE A 284 0.32 -8.12 -11.97
C ILE A 284 -0.63 -7.90 -10.80
N PHE A 285 -0.20 -8.27 -9.58
CA PHE A 285 -0.98 -8.03 -8.36
C PHE A 285 -1.27 -6.54 -8.16
N THR A 286 -0.22 -5.70 -8.22
CA THR A 286 -0.35 -4.27 -7.93
C THR A 286 -1.25 -3.57 -8.94
N ILE A 287 -1.14 -3.91 -10.23
CA ILE A 287 -2.01 -3.36 -11.28
C ILE A 287 -3.46 -3.85 -11.13
N ALA A 288 -3.70 -5.09 -10.69
CA ALA A 288 -5.05 -5.55 -10.34
C ALA A 288 -5.64 -4.71 -9.19
N LEU A 289 -4.83 -4.45 -8.15
CA LEU A 289 -5.26 -3.60 -7.03
C LEU A 289 -5.53 -2.15 -7.47
N VAL A 290 -4.72 -1.60 -8.38
CA VAL A 290 -4.98 -0.28 -9.00
C VAL A 290 -6.35 -0.27 -9.68
N GLY A 291 -6.66 -1.28 -10.50
CA GLY A 291 -7.96 -1.40 -11.16
C GLY A 291 -9.13 -1.46 -10.16
N ALA A 292 -8.96 -2.21 -9.06
CA ALA A 292 -9.95 -2.30 -7.99
C ALA A 292 -10.19 -0.96 -7.29
N VAL A 293 -9.10 -0.24 -6.97
CA VAL A 293 -9.16 1.06 -6.31
C VAL A 293 -9.78 2.12 -7.21
N ILE A 294 -9.42 2.16 -8.50
CA ILE A 294 -10.02 3.10 -9.47
C ILE A 294 -11.51 2.78 -9.66
N GLY A 295 -11.87 1.50 -9.76
CA GLY A 295 -13.28 1.10 -9.87
C GLY A 295 -14.08 1.40 -8.61
N PHE A 296 -13.49 1.28 -7.42
CA PHE A 296 -14.09 1.74 -6.17
C PHE A 296 -14.21 3.26 -6.13
N PHE A 297 -13.17 4.00 -6.56
CA PHE A 297 -13.14 5.46 -6.61
C PHE A 297 -14.30 6.03 -7.43
N TRP A 298 -14.75 5.35 -8.49
CA TRP A 298 -15.95 5.71 -9.25
C TRP A 298 -17.19 5.91 -8.37
N TYR A 299 -17.36 5.09 -7.34
CA TYR A 299 -18.50 5.18 -6.41
C TYR A 299 -18.20 6.04 -5.18
N ASN A 300 -16.93 6.24 -4.86
CA ASN A 300 -16.50 6.96 -3.65
C ASN A 300 -16.19 8.44 -3.88
N THR A 301 -16.17 8.92 -5.15
CA THR A 301 -16.06 10.36 -5.45
C THR A 301 -17.23 11.13 -4.89
N TYR A 302 -17.00 12.39 -4.53
CA TYR A 302 -18.03 13.28 -3.95
C TYR A 302 -19.19 13.56 -4.94
N PRO A 303 -20.46 13.44 -4.53
CA PRO A 303 -20.93 12.85 -3.27
C PRO A 303 -20.85 11.31 -3.29
N ALA A 304 -20.23 10.73 -2.27
CA ALA A 304 -19.96 9.30 -2.25
C ALA A 304 -21.23 8.44 -2.14
N GLN A 305 -21.32 7.38 -2.94
CA GLN A 305 -22.37 6.37 -2.87
C GLN A 305 -22.06 5.25 -1.86
N VAL A 306 -20.79 5.14 -1.46
CA VAL A 306 -20.28 4.18 -0.48
C VAL A 306 -18.99 4.70 0.13
N PHE A 307 -18.82 4.53 1.44
CA PHE A 307 -17.58 4.81 2.14
C PHE A 307 -16.70 3.57 2.18
N MET A 308 -15.38 3.81 2.13
CA MET A 308 -14.38 2.72 2.15
C MET A 308 -14.46 1.91 3.44
N GLY A 309 -14.50 2.58 4.57
CA GLY A 309 -14.46 2.01 5.91
C GLY A 309 -13.08 1.44 6.27
N ASP A 310 -12.97 0.96 7.51
CA ASP A 310 -11.74 0.36 8.01
C ASP A 310 -11.35 -0.90 7.24
N THR A 311 -12.36 -1.62 6.66
CA THR A 311 -12.16 -2.77 5.78
C THR A 311 -11.23 -2.44 4.60
N GLY A 312 -11.43 -1.28 3.96
CA GLY A 312 -10.63 -0.87 2.81
C GLY A 312 -9.38 -0.10 3.19
N SER A 313 -9.50 0.87 4.08
CA SER A 313 -8.41 1.80 4.38
C SER A 313 -7.24 1.13 5.12
N LEU A 314 -7.51 0.27 6.12
CA LEU A 314 -6.47 -0.51 6.80
C LEU A 314 -5.82 -1.51 5.84
N MET A 315 -6.62 -2.16 4.98
CA MET A 315 -6.11 -3.11 3.98
C MET A 315 -5.20 -2.41 2.97
N LEU A 316 -5.63 -1.29 2.39
CA LEU A 316 -4.82 -0.55 1.42
C LEU A 316 -3.49 -0.10 2.02
N GLY A 317 -3.51 0.52 3.21
CA GLY A 317 -2.30 0.96 3.87
C GLY A 317 -1.35 -0.20 4.22
N GLY A 318 -1.88 -1.33 4.69
CA GLY A 318 -1.09 -2.54 4.97
C GLY A 318 -0.46 -3.11 3.69
N VAL A 319 -1.22 -3.23 2.60
CA VAL A 319 -0.71 -3.74 1.31
C VAL A 319 0.31 -2.80 0.68
N ILE A 320 0.10 -1.48 0.74
CA ILE A 320 1.08 -0.47 0.28
C ILE A 320 2.41 -0.62 1.02
N ALA A 321 2.37 -0.79 2.36
CA ALA A 321 3.56 -1.02 3.16
C ALA A 321 4.30 -2.30 2.74
N VAL A 322 3.57 -3.42 2.60
CA VAL A 322 4.13 -4.72 2.20
C VAL A 322 4.72 -4.66 0.79
N LEU A 323 4.06 -4.01 -0.16
CA LEU A 323 4.59 -3.78 -1.51
C LEU A 323 5.92 -3.04 -1.48
N ALA A 324 6.01 -1.95 -0.71
CA ALA A 324 7.24 -1.17 -0.61
C ALA A 324 8.39 -2.00 0.00
N ILE A 325 8.10 -2.85 1.00
CA ILE A 325 9.07 -3.75 1.63
C ILE A 325 9.54 -4.83 0.65
N ILE A 326 8.64 -5.46 -0.10
CA ILE A 326 8.98 -6.45 -1.14
C ILE A 326 9.92 -5.82 -2.19
N LEU A 327 9.63 -4.59 -2.58
CA LEU A 327 10.38 -3.86 -3.61
C LEU A 327 11.66 -3.21 -3.08
N ARG A 328 11.97 -3.36 -1.80
CA ARG A 328 13.13 -2.71 -1.16
C ARG A 328 13.09 -1.18 -1.29
N LYS A 329 11.89 -0.60 -1.24
CA LYS A 329 11.61 0.84 -1.36
C LYS A 329 10.95 1.41 -0.10
N GLU A 330 11.01 0.69 1.00
CA GLU A 330 10.36 1.08 2.26
C GLU A 330 10.89 2.41 2.82
N LEU A 331 12.13 2.75 2.56
CA LEU A 331 12.71 4.03 2.98
C LEU A 331 12.26 5.22 2.10
N LEU A 332 11.60 4.96 0.96
CA LEU A 332 10.92 5.99 0.16
C LEU A 332 9.48 6.27 0.63
N ILE A 333 8.91 5.43 1.50
CA ILE A 333 7.53 5.59 2.02
C ILE A 333 7.27 6.97 2.60
N PRO A 334 8.16 7.59 3.41
CA PRO A 334 7.91 8.93 3.94
C PRO A 334 7.66 9.99 2.85
N VAL A 335 8.23 9.82 1.66
CA VAL A 335 7.99 10.70 0.51
C VAL A 335 6.77 10.21 -0.26
N LEU A 336 6.72 8.95 -0.70
CA LEU A 336 5.64 8.41 -1.51
C LEU A 336 4.28 8.46 -0.81
N CYS A 337 4.23 8.10 0.48
CA CYS A 337 3.07 8.19 1.33
C CYS A 337 3.05 9.49 2.15
N GLY A 338 3.69 10.55 1.68
CA GLY A 338 3.84 11.82 2.40
C GLY A 338 2.51 12.44 2.83
N LEU A 339 1.45 12.26 2.04
CA LEU A 339 0.10 12.69 2.43
C LEU A 339 -0.41 11.91 3.66
N PHE A 340 -0.26 10.58 3.70
CA PHE A 340 -0.64 9.78 4.86
C PHE A 340 0.18 10.18 6.09
N LEU A 341 1.47 10.47 5.88
CA LEU A 341 2.36 10.93 6.95
C LEU A 341 1.90 12.29 7.51
N VAL A 342 1.61 13.26 6.66
CA VAL A 342 1.18 14.61 7.08
C VAL A 342 -0.17 14.57 7.78
N GLU A 343 -1.14 13.77 7.30
CA GLU A 343 -2.42 13.58 7.96
C GLU A 343 -2.23 12.98 9.37
N ASN A 344 -1.43 11.93 9.51
CA ASN A 344 -1.08 11.35 10.80
C ASN A 344 -0.38 12.35 11.73
N LEU A 345 0.67 13.03 11.23
CA LEU A 345 1.41 14.02 12.02
C LEU A 345 0.53 15.15 12.48
N SER A 346 -0.43 15.60 11.68
CA SER A 346 -1.37 16.66 12.08
C SER A 346 -2.18 16.28 13.32
N VAL A 347 -2.59 15.00 13.42
CA VAL A 347 -3.30 14.48 14.60
C VAL A 347 -2.37 14.40 15.81
N VAL A 348 -1.17 13.84 15.63
CA VAL A 348 -0.18 13.71 16.72
C VAL A 348 0.16 15.10 17.27
N LEU A 349 0.51 16.05 16.40
CA LEU A 349 0.86 17.42 16.79
C LEU A 349 -0.31 18.13 17.51
N GLN A 350 -1.53 17.99 16.98
CA GLN A 350 -2.72 18.54 17.62
C GLN A 350 -2.89 18.01 19.03
N VAL A 351 -2.77 16.72 19.24
CA VAL A 351 -2.92 16.07 20.55
C VAL A 351 -1.82 16.49 21.52
N LEU A 352 -0.56 16.51 21.05
CA LEU A 352 0.59 16.92 21.88
C LEU A 352 0.47 18.38 22.33
N VAL A 353 0.19 19.29 21.39
CA VAL A 353 0.02 20.72 21.69
C VAL A 353 -1.19 20.96 22.60
N PHE A 354 -2.29 20.25 22.37
CA PHE A 354 -3.47 20.35 23.24
C PHE A 354 -3.17 19.88 24.67
N LYS A 355 -2.51 18.74 24.84
CA LYS A 355 -2.11 18.23 26.17
C LYS A 355 -1.15 19.19 26.87
N TYR A 356 -0.15 19.73 26.17
CA TYR A 356 0.78 20.72 26.70
C TYR A 356 0.06 21.99 27.18
N ARG A 357 -0.81 22.58 26.31
CA ARG A 357 -1.57 23.81 26.65
C ARG A 357 -2.54 23.54 27.78
N LYS A 358 -3.24 22.39 27.81
CA LYS A 358 -4.12 22.00 28.90
C LYS A 358 -3.39 21.93 30.24
N LYS A 359 -2.17 21.34 30.25
CA LYS A 359 -1.36 21.25 31.47
C LYS A 359 -0.85 22.60 31.95
N LYS A 360 -0.47 23.51 31.03
CA LYS A 360 0.16 24.80 31.38
C LYS A 360 -0.82 25.93 31.60
N TYR A 361 -1.91 26.00 30.84
CA TYR A 361 -2.82 27.15 30.81
C TYR A 361 -4.30 26.81 31.12
N GLY A 362 -4.59 25.52 31.37
CA GLY A 362 -5.94 25.05 31.65
C GLY A 362 -6.71 24.57 30.40
N LEU A 363 -7.89 23.95 30.66
CA LEU A 363 -8.71 23.32 29.64
C LEU A 363 -9.31 24.34 28.65
N GLU A 364 -9.87 25.42 29.18
CA GLU A 364 -10.54 26.46 28.39
C GLU A 364 -9.59 27.13 27.40
N TYR A 365 -8.37 27.48 27.85
CA TYR A 365 -7.32 27.99 26.97
C TYR A 365 -6.96 27.02 25.88
N ALA A 366 -6.79 25.71 26.21
CA ALA A 366 -6.42 24.70 25.25
C ALA A 366 -7.52 24.45 24.19
N GLN A 367 -8.80 24.58 24.57
CA GLN A 367 -9.93 24.47 23.65
C GLN A 367 -10.01 25.62 22.65
N ASN A 368 -9.78 26.86 23.13
CA ASN A 368 -9.85 28.07 22.32
C ASN A 368 -8.59 28.30 21.47
N ASN A 369 -7.44 27.78 21.89
CA ASN A 369 -6.16 27.93 21.21
C ASN A 369 -5.67 26.55 20.70
N ARG A 370 -6.29 26.01 19.66
CA ARG A 370 -5.84 24.78 19.00
C ARG A 370 -4.74 25.10 17.99
N LEU A 371 -3.89 24.11 17.67
CA LEU A 371 -2.87 24.26 16.63
C LEU A 371 -3.50 24.35 15.24
N PHE A 372 -4.37 23.39 14.93
CA PHE A 372 -5.22 23.37 13.74
C PHE A 372 -6.67 23.62 14.18
N LYS A 373 -7.49 24.24 13.33
CA LYS A 373 -8.93 24.41 13.59
C LYS A 373 -9.60 23.08 13.89
N MET A 374 -9.14 22.02 13.19
CA MET A 374 -9.53 20.64 13.39
C MET A 374 -8.41 19.71 12.90
N SER A 375 -8.29 18.50 13.40
CA SER A 375 -7.41 17.44 12.88
C SER A 375 -8.25 16.20 12.55
N PRO A 376 -7.90 15.42 11.53
CA PRO A 376 -6.76 15.53 10.60
C PRO A 376 -6.75 16.76 9.69
N LEU A 377 -5.69 16.95 8.89
CA LEU A 377 -5.45 18.19 8.13
C LEU A 377 -6.55 18.48 7.08
N HIS A 378 -7.12 17.46 6.44
CA HIS A 378 -8.24 17.65 5.51
C HIS A 378 -9.44 18.33 6.18
N HIS A 379 -9.77 18.01 7.45
CA HIS A 379 -10.81 18.68 8.19
C HIS A 379 -10.44 20.12 8.58
N HIS A 380 -9.15 20.41 8.78
CA HIS A 380 -8.69 21.79 8.96
C HIS A 380 -9.05 22.65 7.75
N TYR A 381 -8.80 22.14 6.53
CA TYR A 381 -9.14 22.87 5.31
C TYR A 381 -10.65 23.01 5.11
N GLN A 382 -11.46 22.00 5.46
CA GLN A 382 -12.93 22.14 5.47
C GLN A 382 -13.37 23.27 6.42
N LYS A 383 -12.81 23.35 7.63
CA LYS A 383 -13.06 24.45 8.59
C LYS A 383 -12.50 25.81 8.13
N CYS A 384 -11.63 25.83 7.14
CA CYS A 384 -11.18 27.04 6.46
C CYS A 384 -12.10 27.46 5.30
N GLY A 385 -13.21 26.72 5.04
CA GLY A 385 -14.19 27.04 3.99
C GLY A 385 -13.86 26.46 2.62
N TYR A 386 -12.91 25.51 2.51
CA TYR A 386 -12.67 24.82 1.25
C TYR A 386 -13.67 23.70 1.05
N HIS A 387 -14.26 23.64 -0.16
CA HIS A 387 -15.13 22.54 -0.55
C HIS A 387 -14.36 21.23 -0.62
N GLU A 388 -14.98 20.12 -0.24
CA GLU A 388 -14.37 18.78 -0.13
C GLU A 388 -13.70 18.32 -1.42
N SER A 389 -14.38 18.43 -2.57
CA SER A 389 -13.82 18.05 -3.88
C SER A 389 -12.54 18.83 -4.21
N LYS A 390 -12.46 20.11 -3.81
CA LYS A 390 -11.28 20.95 -4.03
C LYS A 390 -10.09 20.48 -3.18
N ILE A 391 -10.36 20.06 -1.94
CA ILE A 391 -9.33 19.51 -1.04
C ILE A 391 -8.80 18.20 -1.65
N VAL A 392 -9.69 17.28 -2.02
CA VAL A 392 -9.32 15.97 -2.59
C VAL A 392 -8.48 16.12 -3.85
N ASN A 393 -8.93 16.95 -4.82
CA ASN A 393 -8.18 17.15 -6.05
C ASN A 393 -6.78 17.72 -5.80
N ARG A 394 -6.65 18.70 -4.90
CA ARG A 394 -5.34 19.27 -4.53
C ARG A 394 -4.43 18.25 -3.85
N MET A 395 -4.97 17.43 -2.95
CA MET A 395 -4.21 16.37 -2.29
C MET A 395 -3.75 15.29 -3.29
N ILE A 396 -4.60 14.91 -4.26
CA ILE A 396 -4.20 14.00 -5.34
C ILE A 396 -3.06 14.60 -6.18
N ILE A 397 -3.14 15.89 -6.53
CA ILE A 397 -2.06 16.58 -7.27
C ILE A 397 -0.75 16.56 -6.47
N ILE A 398 -0.80 16.83 -5.17
CA ILE A 398 0.38 16.72 -4.29
C ILE A 398 0.90 15.28 -4.30
N GLY A 399 0.00 14.29 -4.21
CA GLY A 399 0.36 12.86 -4.33
C GLY A 399 1.10 12.56 -5.64
N VAL A 400 0.65 13.09 -6.77
CA VAL A 400 1.33 12.96 -8.07
C VAL A 400 2.71 13.59 -8.04
N ILE A 401 2.86 14.78 -7.44
CA ILE A 401 4.17 15.44 -7.29
C ILE A 401 5.13 14.56 -6.47
N LEU A 402 4.66 14.02 -5.33
CA LEU A 402 5.47 13.13 -4.50
C LEU A 402 5.86 11.83 -5.23
N ALA A 403 4.93 11.27 -6.02
CA ALA A 403 5.20 10.12 -6.87
C ALA A 403 6.29 10.41 -7.91
N VAL A 404 6.21 11.55 -8.59
CA VAL A 404 7.24 11.99 -9.56
C VAL A 404 8.59 12.18 -8.87
N ILE A 405 8.63 12.79 -7.68
CA ILE A 405 9.86 12.91 -6.89
C ILE A 405 10.45 11.52 -6.63
N CYS A 406 9.63 10.54 -6.18
CA CYS A 406 10.10 9.16 -5.96
C CYS A 406 10.64 8.51 -7.24
N LEU A 407 9.99 8.74 -8.40
CA LEU A 407 10.48 8.20 -9.68
C LEU A 407 11.82 8.81 -10.09
N ILE A 408 12.00 10.12 -9.89
CA ILE A 408 13.27 10.81 -10.19
C ILE A 408 14.41 10.24 -9.32
N THR A 409 14.15 9.87 -8.07
CA THR A 409 15.19 9.33 -7.16
C THR A 409 15.80 8.01 -7.66
N LEU A 410 15.15 7.27 -8.59
CA LEU A 410 15.74 6.06 -9.18
C LEU A 410 17.04 6.35 -9.95
N LYS A 411 17.20 7.56 -10.49
CA LYS A 411 18.35 7.93 -11.31
C LYS A 411 19.34 8.86 -10.58
N ILE A 412 19.00 9.30 -9.37
CA ILE A 412 19.89 10.16 -8.57
C ILE A 412 20.88 9.28 -7.81
N ARG A 413 22.15 9.51 -8.05
CA ARG A 413 23.29 8.83 -7.39
C ARG A 413 23.96 9.74 -6.37
#